data_1f0ffdeebd2db21b34e0e0f0127451ef
#
_entry.id   1f0ffdeebd2db21b34e0e0f0127451ef
#
_cell.length_a   1.000
_cell.length_b   1.000
_cell.length_c   1.000
_cell.angle_alpha   90.00
_cell.angle_beta   90.00
_cell.angle_gamma   90.00
#
_symmetry.space_group_name_H-M   'P 1'
#
loop_
_entity.id
_entity.type
_entity.pdbx_description
1 polymer ?
#
loop_
_entity_poly.entity_id
_entity_poly.type
_entity_poly.pdbx_seq_one_letter_code
_entity_poly.pdbx_strand_id
1 'polypeptide(L)'
;ASVLTAPMASIGVPREIKADEQRVALTPDAVRELVSHGLEVRIESGAGDGAGIADEAFAAAGAEVVTCEQAWGAHLVVKVKEPQPEEFGFLRKDMVLFTYLHLAAYPQVGEALLEAGTASIAYETVQLENGSLPLLAPMSEIAGRLAAQVGAHLLEKPHGGRGVLMGGCTGVQPAR
;
A
#
# COMPACT_ATOMS: atom_id res chain seq x y z
N ALA A 1 1.03 3.21 43.67
CA ALA A 1 2.07 2.99 42.65
C ALA A 1 1.41 3.22 41.30
N SER A 2 1.69 4.38 40.67
CA SER A 2 1.24 4.68 39.31
C SER A 2 1.98 3.73 38.36
N VAL A 3 1.26 2.81 37.76
CA VAL A 3 1.73 2.06 36.59
C VAL A 3 1.79 3.10 35.46
N LEU A 4 2.99 3.56 35.16
CA LEU A 4 3.26 4.29 33.93
C LEU A 4 2.97 3.31 32.78
N THR A 5 1.77 3.35 32.24
CA THR A 5 1.47 2.71 30.96
C THR A 5 2.38 3.37 29.94
N ALA A 6 3.29 2.62 29.35
CA ALA A 6 4.01 3.06 28.16
C ALA A 6 2.98 3.58 27.16
N PRO A 7 3.23 4.69 26.45
CA PRO A 7 2.31 5.16 25.44
C PRO A 7 2.00 4.01 24.47
N MET A 8 0.73 3.74 24.24
CA MET A 8 0.31 2.71 23.28
C MET A 8 0.93 3.08 21.92
N ALA A 9 1.53 2.09 21.26
CA ALA A 9 2.06 2.31 19.93
C ALA A 9 0.90 2.62 18.98
N SER A 10 0.97 3.76 18.29
CA SER A 10 -0.06 4.19 17.34
C SER A 10 0.35 3.87 15.92
N ILE A 11 -0.61 3.41 15.13
CA ILE A 11 -0.49 3.13 13.70
C ILE A 11 -1.33 4.14 12.95
N GLY A 12 -0.73 4.82 11.97
CA GLY A 12 -1.40 5.78 11.11
C GLY A 12 -1.48 5.27 9.67
N VAL A 13 -2.62 5.45 9.06
CA VAL A 13 -2.87 5.10 7.66
C VAL A 13 -3.35 6.34 6.94
N PRO A 14 -2.46 7.12 6.33
CA PRO A 14 -2.84 8.23 5.49
C PRO A 14 -3.46 7.74 4.18
N ARG A 15 -4.25 8.60 3.55
CA ARG A 15 -4.79 8.38 2.22
C ARG A 15 -3.66 8.36 1.19
N GLU A 16 -3.75 7.47 0.21
CA GLU A 16 -2.84 7.48 -0.93
C GLU A 16 -3.12 8.67 -1.84
N ILE A 17 -2.06 9.39 -2.21
CA ILE A 17 -2.15 10.56 -3.09
C ILE A 17 -1.46 10.35 -4.43
N LYS A 18 -0.79 9.21 -4.61
CA LYS A 18 -0.18 8.85 -5.90
C LYS A 18 -1.26 8.65 -6.95
N ALA A 19 -1.05 9.20 -8.15
CA ALA A 19 -1.99 9.06 -9.26
C ALA A 19 -2.35 7.59 -9.52
N ASP A 20 -3.64 7.33 -9.69
CA ASP A 20 -4.25 6.01 -9.96
C ASP A 20 -4.11 4.98 -8.81
N GLU A 21 -3.61 5.36 -7.62
CA GLU A 21 -3.63 4.49 -6.46
C GLU A 21 -4.96 4.63 -5.71
N GLN A 22 -5.74 3.56 -5.70
CA GLN A 22 -7.08 3.51 -5.09
C GLN A 22 -7.13 2.60 -3.86
N ARG A 23 -6.02 1.96 -3.51
CA ARG A 23 -5.95 1.04 -2.36
C ARG A 23 -5.75 1.80 -1.06
N VAL A 24 -6.11 1.15 0.04
CA VAL A 24 -5.79 1.57 1.40
C VAL A 24 -4.91 0.50 2.06
N ALA A 25 -3.99 0.92 2.92
CA ALA A 25 -2.97 0.01 3.46
C ALA A 25 -3.52 -1.04 4.46
N LEU A 26 -4.62 -0.74 5.15
CA LEU A 26 -5.29 -1.66 6.06
C LEU A 26 -6.77 -1.82 5.69
N THR A 27 -7.29 -3.03 5.88
CA THR A 27 -8.72 -3.31 5.82
C THR A 27 -9.36 -3.16 7.20
N PRO A 28 -10.72 -2.99 7.31
CA PRO A 28 -11.38 -2.99 8.61
C PRO A 28 -11.13 -4.25 9.46
N ASP A 29 -10.94 -5.42 8.82
CA ASP A 29 -10.62 -6.65 9.55
C ASP A 29 -9.22 -6.61 10.14
N ALA A 30 -8.23 -6.11 9.40
CA ALA A 30 -6.88 -5.90 9.90
C ALA A 30 -6.87 -4.87 11.05
N VAL A 31 -7.64 -3.78 10.93
CA VAL A 31 -7.80 -2.80 12.01
C VAL A 31 -8.35 -3.46 13.28
N ARG A 32 -9.41 -4.27 13.16
CA ARG A 32 -10.01 -4.97 14.31
C ARG A 32 -9.00 -5.87 15.03
N GLU A 33 -8.17 -6.56 14.27
CA GLU A 33 -7.11 -7.41 14.82
C GLU A 33 -6.06 -6.59 15.57
N LEU A 34 -5.55 -5.51 14.97
CA LEU A 34 -4.57 -4.62 15.60
C LEU A 34 -5.12 -3.99 16.89
N VAL A 35 -6.35 -3.49 16.87
CA VAL A 35 -7.03 -2.92 18.04
C VAL A 35 -7.20 -3.99 19.14
N SER A 36 -7.53 -5.23 18.78
CA SER A 36 -7.64 -6.34 19.76
C SER A 36 -6.33 -6.64 20.47
N HIS A 37 -5.20 -6.30 19.86
CA HIS A 37 -3.86 -6.39 20.46
C HIS A 37 -3.45 -5.13 21.25
N GLY A 38 -4.37 -4.17 21.45
CA GLY A 38 -4.14 -2.97 22.24
C GLY A 38 -3.37 -1.88 21.49
N LEU A 39 -3.37 -1.92 20.15
CA LEU A 39 -2.78 -0.86 19.33
C LEU A 39 -3.81 0.21 19.00
N GLU A 40 -3.40 1.46 19.00
CA GLU A 40 -4.20 2.59 18.51
C GLU A 40 -4.06 2.67 16.99
N VAL A 41 -5.18 2.67 16.26
CA VAL A 41 -5.19 2.77 14.80
C VAL A 41 -5.90 4.04 14.37
N ARG A 42 -5.23 4.87 13.60
CA ARG A 42 -5.70 6.14 13.04
C ARG A 42 -5.77 6.04 11.54
N ILE A 43 -6.96 6.25 10.97
CA ILE A 43 -7.18 6.22 9.53
C ILE A 43 -7.52 7.64 9.07
N GLU A 44 -6.81 8.16 8.08
CA GLU A 44 -7.18 9.44 7.47
C GLU A 44 -8.58 9.34 6.85
N SER A 45 -9.43 10.33 7.09
CA SER A 45 -10.78 10.39 6.51
C SER A 45 -10.72 10.27 4.99
N GLY A 46 -11.54 9.39 4.42
CA GLY A 46 -11.59 9.09 3.00
C GLY A 46 -10.46 8.20 2.49
N ALA A 47 -9.58 7.67 3.35
CA ALA A 47 -8.48 6.81 2.91
C ALA A 47 -8.95 5.52 2.22
N GLY A 48 -10.15 5.03 2.56
CA GLY A 48 -10.74 3.83 1.98
C GLY A 48 -11.63 4.04 0.77
N ASP A 49 -11.96 5.27 0.41
CA ASP A 49 -12.98 5.59 -0.61
C ASP A 49 -12.68 4.93 -1.97
N GLY A 50 -11.44 4.99 -2.41
CA GLY A 50 -11.00 4.37 -3.65
C GLY A 50 -11.12 2.83 -3.67
N ALA A 51 -11.07 2.21 -2.50
CA ALA A 51 -11.27 0.77 -2.31
C ALA A 51 -12.74 0.41 -2.01
N GLY A 52 -13.65 1.39 -2.00
CA GLY A 52 -15.07 1.20 -1.65
C GLY A 52 -15.32 0.93 -0.17
N ILE A 53 -14.42 1.40 0.71
CA ILE A 53 -14.48 1.22 2.16
C ILE A 53 -14.72 2.59 2.80
N ALA A 54 -15.91 2.81 3.33
CA ALA A 54 -16.28 4.06 4.00
C ALA A 54 -15.64 4.19 5.40
N ASP A 55 -15.47 5.43 5.87
CA ASP A 55 -14.87 5.76 7.16
C ASP A 55 -15.59 5.05 8.33
N GLU A 56 -16.93 4.89 8.24
CA GLU A 56 -17.74 4.21 9.25
C GLU A 56 -17.33 2.74 9.45
N ALA A 57 -16.83 2.07 8.39
CA ALA A 57 -16.37 0.69 8.48
C ALA A 57 -15.08 0.59 9.31
N PHE A 58 -14.19 1.55 9.18
CA PHE A 58 -12.97 1.65 9.99
C PHE A 58 -13.30 2.02 11.44
N ALA A 59 -14.19 2.98 11.65
CA ALA A 59 -14.66 3.36 12.99
C ALA A 59 -15.34 2.17 13.71
N ALA A 60 -16.17 1.41 13.01
CA ALA A 60 -16.81 0.20 13.56
C ALA A 60 -15.80 -0.92 13.87
N ALA A 61 -14.62 -0.91 13.22
CA ALA A 61 -13.52 -1.82 13.51
C ALA A 61 -12.66 -1.37 14.70
N GLY A 62 -12.87 -0.14 15.21
CA GLY A 62 -12.18 0.41 16.36
C GLY A 62 -11.06 1.40 16.01
N ALA A 63 -10.93 1.83 14.76
CA ALA A 63 -10.03 2.91 14.38
C ALA A 63 -10.61 4.28 14.73
N GLU A 64 -9.73 5.24 14.97
CA GLU A 64 -10.05 6.67 14.98
C GLU A 64 -9.92 7.22 13.56
N VAL A 65 -11.00 7.85 13.05
CA VAL A 65 -10.95 8.58 11.77
C VAL A 65 -10.44 9.98 12.04
N VAL A 66 -9.37 10.36 11.35
CA VAL A 66 -8.55 11.53 11.70
C VAL A 66 -8.20 12.38 10.48
N THR A 67 -7.51 13.52 10.71
CA THR A 67 -6.91 14.31 9.61
C THR A 67 -5.62 13.67 9.09
N CYS A 68 -5.14 14.14 7.94
CA CYS A 68 -3.86 13.73 7.35
C CYS A 68 -2.72 13.88 8.36
N GLU A 69 -2.60 15.04 8.99
CA GLU A 69 -1.53 15.34 9.95
C GLU A 69 -1.56 14.40 11.15
N GLN A 70 -2.76 14.04 11.62
CA GLN A 70 -2.93 13.13 12.74
C GLN A 70 -2.57 11.69 12.36
N ALA A 71 -2.90 11.25 11.15
CA ALA A 71 -2.50 9.94 10.63
C ALA A 71 -0.96 9.87 10.51
N TRP A 72 -0.34 10.87 9.89
CA TRP A 72 1.12 10.97 9.81
C TRP A 72 1.79 11.16 11.18
N GLY A 73 1.07 11.69 12.19
CA GLY A 73 1.52 11.84 13.56
C GLY A 73 1.74 10.54 14.36
N ALA A 74 1.39 9.38 13.81
CA ALA A 74 1.53 8.09 14.47
C ALA A 74 3.00 7.63 14.56
N HIS A 75 3.28 6.66 15.44
CA HIS A 75 4.62 6.06 15.59
C HIS A 75 4.99 5.16 14.40
N LEU A 76 4.03 4.41 13.88
CA LEU A 76 4.15 3.61 12.68
C LEU A 76 3.18 4.14 11.64
N VAL A 77 3.69 4.58 10.50
CA VAL A 77 2.86 4.97 9.36
C VAL A 77 2.90 3.86 8.32
N VAL A 78 1.72 3.39 7.93
CA VAL A 78 1.54 2.29 6.99
C VAL A 78 0.86 2.82 5.73
N LYS A 79 1.53 2.65 4.59
CA LYS A 79 1.05 3.06 3.27
C LYS A 79 1.11 1.91 2.28
N VAL A 80 0.49 2.08 1.12
CA VAL A 80 0.66 1.17 -0.02
C VAL A 80 1.86 1.60 -0.86
N LYS A 81 1.93 2.88 -1.21
CA LYS A 81 2.97 3.44 -2.10
C LYS A 81 3.98 4.28 -1.33
N GLU A 82 5.15 4.43 -1.95
CA GLU A 82 6.19 5.34 -1.50
C GLU A 82 5.63 6.75 -1.27
N PRO A 83 6.15 7.48 -0.27
CA PRO A 83 5.77 8.88 -0.06
C PRO A 83 5.98 9.71 -1.33
N GLN A 84 4.99 10.55 -1.64
CA GLN A 84 5.08 11.51 -2.71
C GLN A 84 5.78 12.79 -2.21
N PRO A 85 6.30 13.65 -3.10
CA PRO A 85 7.02 14.87 -2.67
C PRO A 85 6.24 15.74 -1.68
N GLU A 86 4.92 15.82 -1.83
CA GLU A 86 4.02 16.57 -0.95
C GLU A 86 3.96 16.00 0.47
N GLU A 87 4.32 14.72 0.63
CA GLU A 87 4.31 14.02 1.92
C GLU A 87 5.67 14.06 2.63
N PHE A 88 6.75 14.49 1.97
CA PHE A 88 8.09 14.48 2.57
C PHE A 88 8.19 15.34 3.85
N GLY A 89 7.35 16.38 3.93
CA GLY A 89 7.29 17.25 5.13
C GLY A 89 6.77 16.55 6.40
N PHE A 90 6.14 15.37 6.27
CA PHE A 90 5.67 14.58 7.41
C PHE A 90 6.73 13.59 7.93
N LEU A 91 7.79 13.33 7.15
CA LEU A 91 8.85 12.41 7.55
C LEU A 91 9.61 12.97 8.76
N ARG A 92 9.90 12.13 9.74
CA ARG A 92 10.58 12.52 10.96
C ARG A 92 11.31 11.33 11.63
N LYS A 93 12.27 11.64 12.48
CA LYS A 93 13.17 10.67 13.11
C LYS A 93 12.47 9.71 14.09
N ASP A 94 11.37 10.12 14.70
CA ASP A 94 10.65 9.37 15.74
C ASP A 94 9.48 8.54 15.20
N MET A 95 9.47 8.29 13.90
CA MET A 95 8.49 7.41 13.24
C MET A 95 9.16 6.27 12.50
N VAL A 96 8.37 5.23 12.23
CA VAL A 96 8.71 4.16 11.29
C VAL A 96 7.72 4.24 10.12
N LEU A 97 8.24 4.20 8.89
CA LEU A 97 7.43 4.11 7.68
C LEU A 97 7.44 2.67 7.17
N PHE A 98 6.26 2.08 6.93
CA PHE A 98 6.10 0.74 6.40
C PHE A 98 5.26 0.77 5.11
N THR A 99 5.89 0.55 3.96
CA THR A 99 5.28 0.71 2.63
C THR A 99 6.12 0.05 1.55
N TYR A 100 5.63 -0.01 0.30
CA TYR A 100 6.51 -0.20 -0.86
C TYR A 100 7.33 1.08 -1.08
N LEU A 101 8.64 0.99 -1.10
CA LEU A 101 9.53 2.14 -1.26
C LEU A 101 10.02 2.36 -2.68
N HIS A 102 10.19 1.30 -3.46
CA HIS A 102 10.65 1.36 -4.87
C HIS A 102 11.90 2.25 -5.06
N LEU A 103 12.87 2.23 -4.13
CA LEU A 103 14.00 3.16 -4.08
C LEU A 103 14.83 3.21 -5.37
N ALA A 104 14.92 2.09 -6.10
CA ALA A 104 15.63 2.06 -7.40
C ALA A 104 14.95 2.93 -8.48
N ALA A 105 13.62 3.07 -8.40
CA ALA A 105 12.85 3.90 -9.33
C ALA A 105 12.67 5.34 -8.83
N TYR A 106 12.71 5.56 -7.53
CA TYR A 106 12.46 6.84 -6.87
C TYR A 106 13.56 7.18 -5.87
N PRO A 107 14.81 7.49 -6.32
CA PRO A 107 15.94 7.79 -5.43
C PRO A 107 15.66 8.93 -4.46
N GLN A 108 14.87 9.93 -4.88
CA GLN A 108 14.48 11.08 -4.06
C GLN A 108 13.73 10.68 -2.77
N VAL A 109 13.04 9.54 -2.77
CA VAL A 109 12.39 9.00 -1.55
C VAL A 109 13.46 8.58 -0.54
N GLY A 110 14.52 7.92 -1.01
CA GLY A 110 15.66 7.54 -0.17
C GLY A 110 16.38 8.75 0.41
N GLU A 111 16.58 9.80 -0.40
CA GLU A 111 17.18 11.06 0.05
C GLU A 111 16.32 11.73 1.13
N ALA A 112 15.01 11.83 0.93
CA ALA A 112 14.09 12.41 1.91
C ALA A 112 14.05 11.63 3.24
N LEU A 113 14.06 10.28 3.18
CA LEU A 113 14.12 9.43 4.37
C LEU A 113 15.43 9.63 5.16
N LEU A 114 16.56 9.73 4.46
CA LEU A 114 17.87 9.97 5.06
C LEU A 114 17.94 11.36 5.69
N GLU A 115 17.47 12.40 5.00
CA GLU A 115 17.44 13.78 5.50
C GLU A 115 16.58 13.91 6.75
N ALA A 116 15.39 13.29 6.75
CA ALA A 116 14.49 13.29 7.89
C ALA A 116 14.95 12.37 9.04
N GLY A 117 15.87 11.45 8.76
CA GLY A 117 16.30 10.40 9.70
C GLY A 117 15.19 9.39 10.01
N THR A 118 14.23 9.22 9.11
CA THR A 118 13.09 8.32 9.27
C THR A 118 13.50 6.86 9.08
N ALA A 119 13.21 6.00 10.06
CA ALA A 119 13.34 4.57 9.89
C ALA A 119 12.27 4.05 8.92
N SER A 120 12.62 3.15 8.02
CA SER A 120 11.67 2.60 7.05
C SER A 120 11.86 1.11 6.84
N ILE A 121 10.74 0.43 6.58
CA ILE A 121 10.69 -0.99 6.23
C ILE A 121 9.97 -1.09 4.89
N ALA A 122 10.65 -1.63 3.88
CA ALA A 122 10.07 -1.82 2.56
C ALA A 122 9.33 -3.16 2.48
N TYR A 123 8.08 -3.17 2.03
CA TYR A 123 7.32 -4.41 1.83
C TYR A 123 8.06 -5.39 0.91
N GLU A 124 8.68 -4.87 -0.16
CA GLU A 124 9.40 -5.66 -1.17
C GLU A 124 10.67 -6.33 -0.66
N THR A 125 11.15 -5.95 0.53
CA THR A 125 12.37 -6.52 1.13
C THR A 125 12.11 -7.37 2.36
N VAL A 126 10.86 -7.49 2.82
CA VAL A 126 10.50 -8.41 3.91
C VAL A 126 10.64 -9.83 3.42
N GLN A 127 11.62 -10.55 3.96
CA GLN A 127 12.00 -11.89 3.55
C GLN A 127 11.90 -12.88 4.71
N LEU A 128 11.32 -14.04 4.45
CA LEU A 128 11.29 -15.15 5.40
C LEU A 128 12.60 -15.97 5.31
N GLU A 129 12.84 -16.82 6.32
CA GLU A 129 14.04 -17.67 6.39
C GLU A 129 14.23 -18.55 5.14
N ASN A 130 13.15 -18.97 4.50
CA ASN A 130 13.17 -19.76 3.28
C ASN A 130 13.45 -18.93 2.01
N GLY A 131 13.72 -17.64 2.13
CA GLY A 131 13.99 -16.71 1.04
C GLY A 131 12.75 -16.16 0.33
N SER A 132 11.55 -16.55 0.72
CA SER A 132 10.31 -16.01 0.12
C SER A 132 10.04 -14.57 0.57
N LEU A 133 9.37 -13.81 -0.31
CA LEU A 133 8.99 -12.40 -0.09
C LEU A 133 7.45 -12.32 0.04
N PRO A 134 6.89 -12.58 1.24
CA PRO A 134 5.45 -12.78 1.43
C PRO A 134 4.60 -11.55 1.11
N LEU A 135 5.16 -10.35 1.25
CA LEU A 135 4.44 -9.11 0.95
C LEU A 135 4.55 -8.69 -0.52
N LEU A 136 5.56 -9.17 -1.24
CA LEU A 136 5.72 -8.93 -2.69
C LEU A 136 4.99 -9.98 -3.54
N ALA A 137 4.99 -11.24 -3.13
CA ALA A 137 4.45 -12.36 -3.90
C ALA A 137 2.99 -12.16 -4.37
N PRO A 138 2.04 -11.66 -3.55
CA PRO A 138 0.67 -11.42 -3.99
C PRO A 138 0.57 -10.42 -5.15
N MET A 139 1.39 -9.35 -5.13
CA MET A 139 1.39 -8.35 -6.21
C MET A 139 1.97 -8.92 -7.50
N SER A 140 3.01 -9.75 -7.40
CA SER A 140 3.59 -10.44 -8.56
C SER A 140 2.60 -11.44 -9.17
N GLU A 141 1.84 -12.16 -8.34
CA GLU A 141 0.80 -13.08 -8.81
C GLU A 141 -0.32 -12.33 -9.55
N ILE A 142 -0.83 -11.24 -8.98
CA ILE A 142 -1.84 -10.40 -9.62
C ILE A 142 -1.32 -9.87 -10.96
N ALA A 143 -0.11 -9.32 -11.00
CA ALA A 143 0.50 -8.82 -12.23
C ALA A 143 0.62 -9.92 -13.31
N GLY A 144 1.04 -11.12 -12.93
CA GLY A 144 1.13 -12.25 -13.83
C GLY A 144 -0.23 -12.68 -14.42
N ARG A 145 -1.27 -12.69 -13.59
CA ARG A 145 -2.64 -13.00 -14.04
C ARG A 145 -3.20 -11.90 -14.95
N LEU A 146 -2.97 -10.64 -14.62
CA LEU A 146 -3.39 -9.48 -15.44
C LEU A 146 -2.67 -9.41 -16.78
N ALA A 147 -1.41 -9.85 -16.85
CA ALA A 147 -0.62 -9.81 -18.09
C ALA A 147 -1.32 -10.55 -19.25
N ALA A 148 -1.96 -11.69 -18.99
CA ALA A 148 -2.71 -12.42 -20.01
C ALA A 148 -3.95 -11.65 -20.49
N GLN A 149 -4.70 -11.03 -19.57
CA GLN A 149 -5.90 -10.25 -19.91
C GLN A 149 -5.53 -8.98 -20.70
N VAL A 150 -4.54 -8.23 -20.21
CA VAL A 150 -4.06 -7.01 -20.86
C VAL A 150 -3.45 -7.35 -22.24
N GLY A 151 -2.68 -8.41 -22.34
CA GLY A 151 -2.12 -8.88 -23.60
C GLY A 151 -3.20 -9.22 -24.64
N ALA A 152 -4.25 -9.92 -24.23
CA ALA A 152 -5.39 -10.23 -25.09
C ALA A 152 -6.09 -8.96 -25.57
N HIS A 153 -6.36 -8.02 -24.64
CA HIS A 153 -7.01 -6.76 -24.94
C HIS A 153 -6.20 -5.88 -25.93
N LEU A 154 -4.89 -5.78 -25.70
CA LEU A 154 -3.99 -5.01 -26.58
C LEU A 154 -3.79 -5.66 -27.99
N LEU A 155 -4.14 -6.91 -28.19
CA LEU A 155 -4.12 -7.57 -29.50
C LEU A 155 -5.33 -7.22 -30.37
N GLU A 156 -6.40 -6.68 -29.79
CA GLU A 156 -7.62 -6.33 -30.49
C GLU A 156 -7.44 -5.09 -31.40
N LYS A 157 -8.06 -5.11 -32.59
CA LYS A 157 -7.99 -3.99 -33.55
C LYS A 157 -8.45 -2.64 -32.99
N PRO A 158 -9.58 -2.56 -32.23
CA PRO A 158 -10.05 -1.30 -31.69
C PRO A 158 -9.05 -0.61 -30.75
N HIS A 159 -8.15 -1.39 -30.15
CA HIS A 159 -7.11 -0.92 -29.21
C HIS A 159 -5.73 -0.74 -29.87
N GLY A 160 -5.68 -0.68 -31.20
CA GLY A 160 -4.43 -0.49 -31.95
C GLY A 160 -3.64 -1.79 -32.17
N GLY A 161 -4.17 -2.93 -31.74
CA GLY A 161 -3.53 -4.22 -31.88
C GLY A 161 -3.59 -4.80 -33.31
N ARG A 162 -2.91 -5.92 -33.51
CA ARG A 162 -2.82 -6.59 -34.81
C ARG A 162 -4.11 -7.32 -35.22
N GLY A 163 -5.10 -7.45 -34.34
CA GLY A 163 -6.33 -8.21 -34.57
C GLY A 163 -6.07 -9.72 -34.51
N VAL A 164 -5.24 -10.18 -33.61
CA VAL A 164 -4.84 -11.58 -33.46
C VAL A 164 -5.56 -12.17 -32.24
N LEU A 165 -6.22 -13.32 -32.44
CA LEU A 165 -6.83 -14.08 -31.36
C LEU A 165 -5.77 -14.98 -30.72
N MET A 166 -5.51 -14.82 -29.40
CA MET A 166 -4.45 -15.55 -28.69
C MET A 166 -4.59 -17.06 -28.82
N GLY A 167 -5.79 -17.60 -28.66
CA GLY A 167 -6.06 -19.04 -28.75
C GLY A 167 -6.19 -19.59 -30.14
N GLY A 168 -6.15 -18.74 -31.19
CA GLY A 168 -6.47 -19.14 -32.54
C GLY A 168 -7.93 -19.59 -32.71
N CYS A 169 -8.27 -20.13 -33.87
CA CYS A 169 -9.56 -20.75 -34.14
C CYS A 169 -9.42 -21.78 -35.24
N THR A 170 -10.52 -22.42 -35.65
CA THR A 170 -10.49 -23.45 -36.73
C THR A 170 -9.84 -22.85 -37.99
N GLY A 171 -8.74 -23.45 -38.44
CA GLY A 171 -7.97 -23.02 -39.62
C GLY A 171 -6.99 -21.85 -39.35
N VAL A 172 -6.93 -21.31 -38.12
CA VAL A 172 -6.01 -20.21 -37.71
C VAL A 172 -5.19 -20.64 -36.52
N GLN A 173 -3.88 -20.56 -36.65
CA GLN A 173 -2.94 -20.91 -35.56
C GLN A 173 -3.07 -19.93 -34.38
N PRO A 174 -2.85 -20.39 -33.13
CA PRO A 174 -2.70 -19.49 -31.99
C PRO A 174 -1.60 -18.45 -32.19
N ALA A 175 -1.69 -17.35 -31.49
CA ALA A 175 -0.64 -16.33 -31.45
C ALA A 175 0.67 -16.94 -30.87
N ARG A 176 1.81 -16.50 -31.40
CA ARG A 176 3.16 -16.86 -30.94
C ARG A 176 3.88 -15.62 -30.46
#